data_9dfa7374b523acf4c99e69770a8b3933
#
_entry.id   9dfa7374b523acf4c99e69770a8b3933
#
_cell.length_a   1.000
_cell.length_b   1.000
_cell.length_c   1.000
_cell.angle_alpha   90.00
_cell.angle_beta   90.00
_cell.angle_gamma   90.00
#
_symmetry.space_group_name_H-M   'P 1'
#
loop_
_entity.id
_entity.type
_entity.pdbx_description
1 polymer ?
#
loop_
_entity_poly.entity_id
_entity_poly.type
_entity_poly.pdbx_seq_one_letter_code
_entity_poly.pdbx_strand_id
1 'polypeptide(L)'
;PYYKKHPEWTKLEDFPVMTKGDFLEHYEEVLVENSKEQGNLYRLSTSGSTGTPFTVLCDGDKMNRVNMNFISCMELNGFRLGMKRGEFRAWIKGKNTISMWKSFKNNLVMVDISNMGDDSLEKICKDIEKKKIQVLVTYSSALTALTGYIRRTGRDISKWKVEMVFSMGEALPDATYEWYCRHYLDRYYPVRFILHHQGIEFPRA
;
A
#
# COMPACT_ATOMS: atom_id res chain seq x y z
N PRO A 1 18.51 17.79 17.65
CA PRO A 1 19.03 18.11 19.00
C PRO A 1 19.42 16.87 19.78
N TYR A 2 18.61 15.75 19.77
CA TYR A 2 18.91 14.52 20.51
C TYR A 2 20.32 13.98 20.21
N TYR A 3 20.59 13.68 18.95
CA TYR A 3 21.89 13.15 18.53
C TYR A 3 23.05 14.14 18.68
N LYS A 4 22.80 15.45 18.68
CA LYS A 4 23.82 16.47 18.92
C LYS A 4 24.34 16.49 20.37
N LYS A 5 23.60 15.91 21.30
CA LYS A 5 24.03 15.74 22.71
C LYS A 5 25.05 14.61 22.89
N HIS A 6 25.25 13.79 21.85
CA HIS A 6 26.09 12.60 21.86
C HIS A 6 27.14 12.66 20.74
N PRO A 7 28.11 13.63 20.81
CA PRO A 7 29.14 13.77 19.79
C PRO A 7 30.07 12.54 19.71
N GLU A 8 30.09 11.70 20.73
CA GLU A 8 30.84 10.44 20.81
C GLU A 8 30.27 9.37 19.86
N TRP A 9 29.01 9.44 19.43
CA TRP A 9 28.40 8.48 18.51
C TRP A 9 28.83 8.77 17.07
N THR A 10 29.91 8.15 16.63
CA THR A 10 30.52 8.39 15.32
C THR A 10 30.32 7.25 14.33
N LYS A 11 30.12 6.03 14.85
CA LYS A 11 29.87 4.83 14.06
C LYS A 11 28.47 4.29 14.35
N LEU A 12 27.92 3.49 13.45
CA LEU A 12 26.58 2.91 13.62
C LEU A 12 26.45 2.11 14.92
N GLU A 13 27.51 1.41 15.31
CA GLU A 13 27.58 0.59 16.52
C GLU A 13 27.52 1.41 17.82
N ASP A 14 27.85 2.69 17.75
CA ASP A 14 27.82 3.58 18.91
C ASP A 14 26.38 4.03 19.24
N PHE A 15 25.45 3.91 18.28
CA PHE A 15 24.07 4.34 18.48
C PHE A 15 23.28 3.28 19.26
N PRO A 16 22.53 3.69 20.29
CA PRO A 16 21.67 2.75 21.02
C PRO A 16 20.53 2.25 20.14
N VAL A 17 20.05 1.04 20.45
CA VAL A 17 18.81 0.53 19.88
C VAL A 17 17.65 1.36 20.42
N MET A 18 17.05 2.18 19.57
CA MET A 18 15.92 3.04 19.94
C MET A 18 14.61 2.26 19.88
N THR A 19 13.92 2.19 21.00
CA THR A 19 12.54 1.64 21.06
C THR A 19 11.51 2.71 20.73
N LYS A 20 10.27 2.29 20.52
CA LYS A 20 9.13 3.22 20.39
C LYS A 20 8.96 4.11 21.63
N GLY A 21 9.24 3.57 22.82
CA GLY A 21 9.19 4.32 24.07
C GLY A 21 10.19 5.46 24.07
N ASP A 22 11.45 5.17 23.73
CA ASP A 22 12.54 6.15 23.67
C ASP A 22 12.20 7.29 22.69
N PHE A 23 11.63 6.94 21.51
CA PHE A 23 11.18 7.96 20.55
C PHE A 23 10.04 8.84 21.08
N LEU A 24 9.11 8.27 21.85
CA LEU A 24 8.01 9.04 22.41
C LEU A 24 8.46 9.95 23.54
N GLU A 25 9.40 9.49 24.39
CA GLU A 25 9.99 10.25 25.47
C GLU A 25 10.79 11.45 24.96
N HIS A 26 11.57 11.24 23.89
CA HIS A 26 12.42 12.28 23.30
C HIS A 26 11.84 12.88 22.01
N TYR A 27 10.51 12.78 21.80
CA TYR A 27 9.88 13.11 20.52
C TYR A 27 10.28 14.49 19.97
N GLU A 28 10.22 15.55 20.79
CA GLU A 28 10.56 16.90 20.36
C GLU A 28 12.05 17.07 20.06
N GLU A 29 12.90 16.27 20.71
CA GLU A 29 14.35 16.32 20.52
C GLU A 29 14.84 15.57 19.28
N VAL A 30 14.11 14.54 18.85
CA VAL A 30 14.45 13.77 17.64
C VAL A 30 13.87 14.40 16.36
N LEU A 31 12.96 15.38 16.49
CA LEU A 31 12.49 16.14 15.35
C LEU A 31 13.62 16.94 14.71
N VAL A 32 13.61 17.03 13.40
CA VAL A 32 14.54 17.87 12.64
C VAL A 32 14.34 19.33 13.07
N GLU A 33 15.44 20.05 13.28
CA GLU A 33 15.39 21.49 13.57
C GLU A 33 14.55 22.22 12.53
N ASN A 34 13.74 23.18 12.99
CA ASN A 34 12.81 23.94 12.16
C ASN A 34 11.74 23.08 11.43
N SER A 35 11.52 21.84 11.86
CA SER A 35 10.45 21.00 11.27
C SER A 35 9.09 21.67 11.33
N LYS A 36 8.82 22.49 12.36
CA LYS A 36 7.56 23.24 12.52
C LYS A 36 7.46 24.44 11.56
N GLU A 37 8.59 24.93 11.03
CA GLU A 37 8.68 26.06 10.09
C GLU A 37 8.73 25.60 8.62
N GLN A 38 8.96 24.31 8.37
CA GLN A 38 9.14 23.71 7.04
C GLN A 38 7.84 23.48 6.26
N GLY A 39 6.82 24.32 6.39
CA GLY A 39 5.62 24.27 5.56
C GLY A 39 4.72 23.04 5.84
N ASN A 40 4.12 22.48 4.81
CA ASN A 40 3.14 21.41 4.93
C ASN A 40 3.77 20.06 5.34
N LEU A 41 3.73 19.77 6.64
CA LEU A 41 4.13 18.47 7.16
C LEU A 41 2.96 17.48 7.15
N TYR A 42 3.21 16.29 6.67
CA TYR A 42 2.27 15.14 6.70
C TYR A 42 2.51 14.33 7.97
N ARG A 43 1.44 14.08 8.71
CA ARG A 43 1.47 13.19 9.86
C ARG A 43 1.15 11.76 9.43
N LEU A 44 2.09 10.84 9.65
CA LEU A 44 1.89 9.42 9.45
C LEU A 44 1.83 8.74 10.82
N SER A 45 0.71 8.06 11.10
CA SER A 45 0.52 7.40 12.40
C SER A 45 0.28 5.91 12.20
N THR A 46 0.88 5.09 13.07
CA THR A 46 0.56 3.66 13.16
C THR A 46 -0.78 3.47 13.87
N SER A 47 -1.47 2.37 13.60
CA SER A 47 -2.76 2.03 14.24
C SER A 47 -2.67 1.78 15.74
N GLY A 48 -1.46 1.62 16.29
CA GLY A 48 -1.26 1.42 17.72
C GLY A 48 -1.80 0.10 18.25
N SER A 49 -1.60 -1.01 17.55
CA SER A 49 -1.99 -2.37 18.01
C SER A 49 -1.50 -2.72 19.42
N THR A 50 -0.48 -2.03 19.91
CA THR A 50 0.08 -2.14 21.27
C THR A 50 -0.34 -1.02 22.21
N GLY A 51 -1.41 -0.25 21.88
CA GLY A 51 -2.03 0.76 22.74
C GLY A 51 -1.73 2.20 22.32
N THR A 52 -0.48 2.65 22.22
CA THR A 52 -0.16 4.05 21.89
C THR A 52 0.20 4.20 20.40
N PRO A 53 -0.52 5.03 19.63
CA PRO A 53 -0.14 5.32 18.25
C PRO A 53 1.23 6.00 18.19
N PHE A 54 2.06 5.61 17.22
CA PHE A 54 3.31 6.28 16.93
C PHE A 54 3.11 7.18 15.71
N THR A 55 3.47 8.45 15.83
CA THR A 55 3.32 9.46 14.78
C THR A 55 4.66 9.98 14.35
N VAL A 56 4.92 10.00 13.05
CA VAL A 56 6.08 10.65 12.45
C VAL A 56 5.65 11.79 11.53
N LEU A 57 6.48 12.81 11.44
CA LEU A 57 6.29 13.91 10.51
C LEU A 57 7.11 13.65 9.24
N CYS A 58 6.49 13.86 8.11
CA CYS A 58 7.14 13.74 6.80
C CYS A 58 6.90 15.03 6.01
N ASP A 59 7.93 15.56 5.37
CA ASP A 59 7.80 16.66 4.44
C ASP A 59 7.25 16.22 3.07
N GLY A 60 6.95 17.20 2.21
CA GLY A 60 6.43 16.95 0.87
C GLY A 60 7.40 16.17 -0.01
N ASP A 61 8.70 16.41 0.13
CA ASP A 61 9.72 15.72 -0.64
C ASP A 61 9.80 14.24 -0.28
N LYS A 62 9.73 13.92 1.01
CA LYS A 62 9.64 12.53 1.48
C LYS A 62 8.42 11.83 0.89
N MET A 63 7.26 12.48 0.93
CA MET A 63 6.03 11.91 0.38
C MET A 63 6.12 11.72 -1.14
N ASN A 64 6.71 12.66 -1.86
CA ASN A 64 6.93 12.54 -3.30
C ASN A 64 7.89 11.39 -3.62
N ARG A 65 9.01 11.25 -2.91
CA ARG A 65 9.97 10.15 -3.07
C ARG A 65 9.31 8.79 -2.84
N VAL A 66 8.49 8.66 -1.79
CA VAL A 66 7.76 7.41 -1.51
C VAL A 66 6.82 7.06 -2.68
N ASN A 67 6.07 8.04 -3.18
CA ASN A 67 5.18 7.84 -4.32
C ASN A 67 5.94 7.49 -5.60
N MET A 68 7.05 8.15 -5.88
CA MET A 68 7.88 7.86 -7.05
C MET A 68 8.50 6.46 -6.97
N ASN A 69 9.05 6.08 -5.82
CA ASN A 69 9.59 4.73 -5.61
C ASN A 69 8.51 3.66 -5.81
N PHE A 70 7.30 3.89 -5.31
CA PHE A 70 6.18 2.99 -5.51
C PHE A 70 5.84 2.82 -7.00
N ILE A 71 5.73 3.93 -7.75
CA ILE A 71 5.44 3.90 -9.18
C ILE A 71 6.59 3.22 -9.94
N SER A 72 7.84 3.55 -9.65
CA SER A 72 9.01 2.94 -10.29
C SER A 72 9.08 1.44 -10.06
N CYS A 73 8.78 0.98 -8.83
CA CYS A 73 8.68 -0.44 -8.52
C CYS A 73 7.60 -1.13 -9.36
N MET A 74 6.46 -0.49 -9.54
CA MET A 74 5.39 -1.00 -10.40
C MET A 74 5.82 -1.02 -11.87
N GLU A 75 6.52 0.02 -12.37
CA GLU A 75 6.99 0.11 -13.76
C GLU A 75 8.01 -0.98 -14.08
N LEU A 76 8.96 -1.26 -13.18
CA LEU A 76 9.89 -2.39 -13.30
C LEU A 76 9.18 -3.73 -13.47
N ASN A 77 7.94 -3.82 -12.98
CA ASN A 77 7.09 -5.01 -13.09
C ASN A 77 6.03 -4.91 -14.19
N GLY A 78 6.15 -3.93 -15.09
CA GLY A 78 5.31 -3.79 -16.30
C GLY A 78 4.08 -2.90 -16.15
N PHE A 79 3.97 -2.13 -15.06
CA PHE A 79 3.00 -1.04 -15.00
C PHE A 79 3.33 0.00 -16.06
N ARG A 80 2.33 0.52 -16.71
CA ARG A 80 2.43 1.62 -17.66
C ARG A 80 1.61 2.80 -17.16
N LEU A 81 2.17 4.00 -17.22
CA LEU A 81 1.40 5.21 -16.92
C LEU A 81 0.12 5.26 -17.76
N GLY A 82 -1.01 5.51 -17.09
CA GLY A 82 -2.33 5.48 -17.72
C GLY A 82 -3.11 4.18 -17.47
N MET A 83 -2.50 3.10 -16.97
CA MET A 83 -3.25 1.94 -16.53
C MET A 83 -4.20 2.31 -15.38
N LYS A 84 -5.43 1.81 -15.46
CA LYS A 84 -6.43 2.08 -14.43
C LYS A 84 -6.16 1.26 -13.17
N ARG A 85 -5.84 1.97 -12.08
CA ARG A 85 -5.45 1.40 -10.81
C ARG A 85 -6.59 1.44 -9.79
N GLY A 86 -6.96 0.30 -9.24
CA GLY A 86 -7.85 0.20 -8.08
C GLY A 86 -7.03 0.15 -6.80
N GLU A 87 -7.19 1.13 -5.92
CA GLU A 87 -6.60 1.13 -4.59
C GLU A 87 -7.61 0.67 -3.55
N PHE A 88 -7.35 -0.46 -2.95
CA PHE A 88 -8.18 -1.14 -1.97
C PHE A 88 -7.74 -0.73 -0.57
N ARG A 89 -8.51 0.14 0.05
CA ARG A 89 -8.23 0.67 1.39
C ARG A 89 -9.52 0.89 2.17
N ALA A 90 -9.41 1.00 3.49
CA ALA A 90 -10.46 1.60 4.30
C ALA A 90 -10.46 3.11 4.04
N TRP A 91 -11.34 3.58 3.16
CA TRP A 91 -11.44 4.98 2.77
C TRP A 91 -12.31 5.77 3.75
N ILE A 92 -11.69 6.64 4.53
CA ILE A 92 -12.38 7.50 5.52
C ILE A 92 -12.51 8.89 4.93
N LYS A 93 -13.76 9.35 4.75
CA LYS A 93 -14.06 10.68 4.20
C LYS A 93 -13.39 11.78 5.02
N GLY A 94 -12.71 12.69 4.32
CA GLY A 94 -11.98 13.81 4.94
C GLY A 94 -10.63 13.45 5.56
N LYS A 95 -10.27 12.17 5.64
CA LYS A 95 -8.99 11.74 6.21
C LYS A 95 -8.01 11.22 5.15
N ASN A 96 -8.41 10.27 4.33
CA ASN A 96 -7.55 9.66 3.33
C ASN A 96 -8.17 9.57 1.93
N THR A 97 -9.39 10.05 1.75
CA THR A 97 -10.03 10.12 0.43
C THR A 97 -9.38 11.19 -0.43
N ILE A 98 -9.28 10.93 -1.71
CA ILE A 98 -8.81 11.89 -2.72
C ILE A 98 -9.99 12.48 -3.48
N SER A 99 -9.84 13.71 -3.98
CA SER A 99 -10.90 14.35 -4.76
C SER A 99 -11.16 13.58 -6.06
N MET A 100 -12.38 13.65 -6.58
CA MET A 100 -12.78 13.01 -7.85
C MET A 100 -11.89 13.46 -9.01
N TRP A 101 -11.52 14.73 -9.06
CA TRP A 101 -10.62 15.29 -10.07
C TRP A 101 -9.22 14.65 -10.00
N LYS A 102 -8.65 14.55 -8.81
CA LYS A 102 -7.34 13.90 -8.60
C LYS A 102 -7.40 12.41 -8.92
N SER A 103 -8.50 11.75 -8.56
CA SER A 103 -8.77 10.35 -8.89
C SER A 103 -8.80 10.14 -10.40
N PHE A 104 -9.54 10.97 -11.11
CA PHE A 104 -9.63 10.95 -12.57
C PHE A 104 -8.27 11.22 -13.23
N LYS A 105 -7.56 12.30 -12.82
CA LYS A 105 -6.25 12.65 -13.38
C LYS A 105 -5.22 11.54 -13.22
N ASN A 106 -5.26 10.82 -12.10
CA ASN A 106 -4.32 9.73 -11.80
C ASN A 106 -4.82 8.37 -12.28
N ASN A 107 -5.94 8.31 -12.99
CA ASN A 107 -6.61 7.08 -13.44
C ASN A 107 -6.79 6.06 -12.29
N LEU A 108 -7.19 6.55 -11.12
CA LEU A 108 -7.27 5.80 -9.87
C LEU A 108 -8.74 5.60 -9.47
N VAL A 109 -9.06 4.40 -9.03
CA VAL A 109 -10.37 4.02 -8.46
C VAL A 109 -10.20 3.71 -6.99
N MET A 110 -10.88 4.45 -6.12
CA MET A 110 -10.95 4.11 -4.70
C MET A 110 -11.92 2.94 -4.51
N VAL A 111 -11.42 1.83 -3.96
CA VAL A 111 -12.20 0.64 -3.63
C VAL A 111 -12.20 0.49 -2.12
N ASP A 112 -13.36 0.63 -1.50
CA ASP A 112 -13.48 0.53 -0.05
C ASP A 112 -13.52 -0.93 0.40
N ILE A 113 -12.65 -1.28 1.35
CA ILE A 113 -12.54 -2.60 1.95
C ILE A 113 -12.80 -2.57 3.47
N SER A 114 -13.45 -1.53 3.97
CA SER A 114 -13.82 -1.45 5.39
C SER A 114 -14.80 -2.55 5.81
N ASN A 115 -15.58 -3.05 4.86
CA ASN A 115 -16.47 -4.19 5.02
C ASN A 115 -16.18 -5.20 3.92
N MET A 116 -15.89 -6.44 4.30
CA MET A 116 -15.57 -7.56 3.40
C MET A 116 -16.65 -8.66 3.43
N GLY A 117 -17.89 -8.29 3.79
CA GLY A 117 -19.05 -9.19 3.65
C GLY A 117 -19.43 -9.41 2.17
N ASP A 118 -20.23 -10.42 1.90
CA ASP A 118 -20.56 -10.89 0.54
C ASP A 118 -21.09 -9.79 -0.38
N ASP A 119 -21.99 -8.94 0.11
CA ASP A 119 -22.54 -7.84 -0.69
C ASP A 119 -21.45 -6.83 -1.11
N SER A 120 -20.51 -6.57 -0.20
CA SER A 120 -19.38 -5.68 -0.47
C SER A 120 -18.40 -6.31 -1.47
N LEU A 121 -18.12 -7.60 -1.34
CA LEU A 121 -17.27 -8.36 -2.25
C LEU A 121 -17.87 -8.44 -3.65
N GLU A 122 -19.19 -8.67 -3.76
CA GLU A 122 -19.89 -8.63 -5.05
C GLU A 122 -19.84 -7.23 -5.67
N LYS A 123 -20.01 -6.18 -4.88
CA LYS A 123 -19.85 -4.80 -5.35
C LYS A 123 -18.43 -4.54 -5.85
N ILE A 124 -17.42 -5.02 -5.13
CA ILE A 124 -16.02 -4.92 -5.56
C ILE A 124 -15.81 -5.64 -6.89
N CYS A 125 -16.31 -6.85 -7.06
CA CYS A 125 -16.24 -7.59 -8.33
C CYS A 125 -16.86 -6.79 -9.49
N LYS A 126 -18.06 -6.24 -9.28
CA LYS A 126 -18.74 -5.39 -10.26
C LYS A 126 -17.95 -4.13 -10.58
N ASP A 127 -17.35 -3.50 -9.58
CA ASP A 127 -16.54 -2.31 -9.76
C ASP A 127 -15.26 -2.59 -10.56
N ILE A 128 -14.57 -3.70 -10.30
CA ILE A 128 -13.40 -4.13 -11.08
C ILE A 128 -13.79 -4.29 -12.56
N GLU A 129 -14.87 -5.01 -12.82
CA GLU A 129 -15.37 -5.27 -14.18
C GLU A 129 -15.83 -4.00 -14.87
N LYS A 130 -16.80 -3.28 -14.27
CA LYS A 130 -17.44 -2.09 -14.86
C LYS A 130 -16.46 -0.95 -15.09
N LYS A 131 -15.56 -0.72 -14.15
CA LYS A 131 -14.56 0.35 -14.23
C LYS A 131 -13.32 -0.08 -15.01
N LYS A 132 -13.25 -1.34 -15.46
CA LYS A 132 -12.12 -1.90 -16.22
C LYS A 132 -10.79 -1.69 -15.52
N ILE A 133 -10.73 -2.05 -14.23
CA ILE A 133 -9.51 -1.91 -13.43
C ILE A 133 -8.47 -2.89 -13.97
N GLN A 134 -7.24 -2.38 -14.21
CA GLN A 134 -6.13 -3.15 -14.75
C GLN A 134 -5.09 -3.51 -13.68
N VAL A 135 -5.00 -2.72 -12.63
CA VAL A 135 -4.04 -2.94 -11.55
C VAL A 135 -4.79 -2.96 -10.22
N LEU A 136 -4.65 -4.03 -9.46
CA LEU A 136 -5.15 -4.11 -8.09
C LEU A 136 -4.00 -3.78 -7.13
N VAL A 137 -4.14 -2.72 -6.36
CA VAL A 137 -3.24 -2.38 -5.25
C VAL A 137 -4.00 -2.66 -3.96
N THR A 138 -3.64 -3.71 -3.24
CA THR A 138 -4.47 -4.26 -2.17
C THR A 138 -3.64 -4.86 -1.03
N TYR A 139 -4.28 -5.11 0.09
CA TYR A 139 -3.72 -5.93 1.16
C TYR A 139 -3.95 -7.42 0.88
N SER A 140 -3.04 -8.26 1.34
CA SER A 140 -3.11 -9.72 1.15
C SER A 140 -4.39 -10.32 1.74
N SER A 141 -4.81 -9.85 2.92
CA SER A 141 -6.06 -10.27 3.56
C SER A 141 -7.29 -9.95 2.70
N ALA A 142 -7.37 -8.74 2.12
CA ALA A 142 -8.46 -8.35 1.25
C ALA A 142 -8.47 -9.16 -0.06
N LEU A 143 -7.29 -9.42 -0.62
CA LEU A 143 -7.16 -10.26 -1.81
C LEU A 143 -7.61 -11.70 -1.54
N THR A 144 -7.24 -12.25 -0.38
CA THR A 144 -7.63 -13.60 0.05
C THR A 144 -9.16 -13.69 0.25
N ALA A 145 -9.77 -12.70 0.90
CA ALA A 145 -11.22 -12.66 1.08
C ALA A 145 -11.97 -12.57 -0.26
N LEU A 146 -11.50 -11.74 -1.19
CA LEU A 146 -12.06 -11.62 -2.53
C LEU A 146 -11.94 -12.94 -3.31
N THR A 147 -10.78 -13.59 -3.24
CA THR A 147 -10.56 -14.91 -3.87
C THR A 147 -11.49 -15.98 -3.28
N GLY A 148 -11.62 -16.00 -1.95
CA GLY A 148 -12.52 -16.93 -1.26
C GLY A 148 -13.99 -16.75 -1.69
N TYR A 149 -14.43 -15.50 -1.82
CA TYR A 149 -15.76 -15.16 -2.32
C TYR A 149 -15.97 -15.68 -3.77
N ILE A 150 -15.05 -15.36 -4.68
CA ILE A 150 -15.13 -15.76 -6.09
C ILE A 150 -15.19 -17.29 -6.21
N ARG A 151 -14.34 -18.01 -5.49
CA ARG A 151 -14.31 -19.48 -5.49
C ARG A 151 -15.62 -20.09 -4.96
N ARG A 152 -16.14 -19.55 -3.86
CA ARG A 152 -17.35 -20.08 -3.21
C ARG A 152 -18.60 -19.82 -4.02
N THR A 153 -18.71 -18.68 -4.67
CA THR A 153 -19.90 -18.28 -5.42
C THR A 153 -19.86 -18.67 -6.90
N GLY A 154 -18.71 -19.09 -7.41
CA GLY A 154 -18.50 -19.32 -8.84
C GLY A 154 -18.58 -18.03 -9.67
N ARG A 155 -18.34 -16.86 -9.05
CA ARG A 155 -18.41 -15.55 -9.72
C ARG A 155 -17.54 -15.53 -10.98
N ASP A 156 -18.16 -15.29 -12.13
CA ASP A 156 -17.43 -15.14 -13.38
C ASP A 156 -16.61 -13.84 -13.39
N ILE A 157 -15.32 -13.99 -13.58
CA ILE A 157 -14.34 -12.90 -13.70
C ILE A 157 -13.75 -12.79 -15.10
N SER A 158 -14.32 -13.48 -16.06
CA SER A 158 -13.81 -13.54 -17.44
C SER A 158 -13.70 -12.17 -18.12
N LYS A 159 -14.51 -11.22 -17.70
CA LYS A 159 -14.53 -9.85 -18.23
C LYS A 159 -13.56 -8.89 -17.53
N TRP A 160 -12.88 -9.32 -16.47
CA TRP A 160 -11.89 -8.49 -15.80
C TRP A 160 -10.71 -8.19 -16.72
N LYS A 161 -10.19 -6.99 -16.62
CA LYS A 161 -9.02 -6.51 -17.38
C LYS A 161 -7.77 -6.43 -16.52
N VAL A 162 -7.75 -7.16 -15.40
CA VAL A 162 -6.62 -7.15 -14.46
C VAL A 162 -5.38 -7.73 -15.13
N GLU A 163 -4.32 -6.95 -15.14
CA GLU A 163 -3.01 -7.30 -15.70
C GLU A 163 -1.94 -7.38 -14.61
N MET A 164 -2.21 -6.76 -13.45
CA MET A 164 -1.25 -6.71 -12.35
C MET A 164 -1.95 -6.72 -11.00
N VAL A 165 -1.36 -7.42 -10.05
CA VAL A 165 -1.76 -7.39 -8.64
C VAL A 165 -0.56 -6.99 -7.80
N PHE A 166 -0.69 -5.88 -7.07
CA PHE A 166 0.27 -5.41 -6.10
C PHE A 166 -0.28 -5.68 -4.71
N SER A 167 0.27 -6.69 -4.04
CA SER A 167 -0.11 -7.06 -2.67
C SER A 167 0.88 -6.47 -1.66
N MET A 168 0.36 -5.87 -0.59
CA MET A 168 1.19 -5.19 0.40
C MET A 168 0.73 -5.49 1.84
N GLY A 169 1.61 -5.17 2.79
CA GLY A 169 1.32 -5.13 4.22
C GLY A 169 1.38 -6.46 4.95
N GLU A 170 1.16 -7.58 4.26
CA GLU A 170 1.09 -8.91 4.85
C GLU A 170 1.61 -9.94 3.86
N ALA A 171 2.05 -11.12 4.35
CA ALA A 171 2.38 -12.24 3.49
C ALA A 171 1.16 -12.70 2.69
N LEU A 172 1.33 -12.92 1.39
CA LEU A 172 0.27 -13.48 0.55
C LEU A 172 0.26 -15.00 0.69
N PRO A 173 -0.87 -15.63 1.07
CA PRO A 173 -0.97 -17.08 1.10
C PRO A 173 -0.75 -17.70 -0.28
N ASP A 174 0.04 -18.79 -0.33
CA ASP A 174 0.38 -19.49 -1.58
C ASP A 174 -0.87 -19.90 -2.36
N ALA A 175 -1.91 -20.38 -1.69
CA ALA A 175 -3.18 -20.77 -2.32
C ALA A 175 -3.88 -19.59 -3.02
N THR A 176 -3.73 -18.36 -2.52
CA THR A 176 -4.26 -17.15 -3.14
C THR A 176 -3.42 -16.77 -4.36
N TYR A 177 -2.10 -16.78 -4.20
CA TYR A 177 -1.14 -16.52 -5.28
C TYR A 177 -1.36 -17.48 -6.46
N GLU A 178 -1.36 -18.80 -6.19
CA GLU A 178 -1.57 -19.84 -7.22
C GLU A 178 -2.92 -19.69 -7.93
N TRP A 179 -3.97 -19.33 -7.18
CA TRP A 179 -5.30 -19.15 -7.79
C TRP A 179 -5.28 -18.02 -8.84
N TYR A 180 -4.67 -16.88 -8.53
CA TYR A 180 -4.54 -15.79 -9.50
C TYR A 180 -3.65 -16.21 -10.67
N CYS A 181 -2.52 -16.88 -10.42
CA CYS A 181 -1.65 -17.36 -11.48
C CYS A 181 -2.42 -18.29 -12.45
N ARG A 182 -3.16 -19.28 -11.94
CA ARG A 182 -3.92 -20.22 -12.78
C ARG A 182 -5.02 -19.54 -13.59
N HIS A 183 -5.75 -18.59 -13.00
CA HIS A 183 -6.88 -17.93 -13.68
C HIS A 183 -6.46 -16.90 -14.71
N TYR A 184 -5.23 -16.43 -14.66
CA TYR A 184 -4.73 -15.40 -15.56
C TYR A 184 -3.57 -15.86 -16.44
N LEU A 185 -2.88 -16.99 -16.13
CA LEU A 185 -1.85 -17.58 -16.98
C LEU A 185 -2.39 -18.14 -18.29
N ASP A 186 -3.64 -18.62 -18.29
CA ASP A 186 -4.32 -19.07 -19.52
C ASP A 186 -4.78 -17.94 -20.43
N ARG A 187 -4.64 -16.69 -20.01
CA ARG A 187 -4.87 -15.51 -20.83
C ARG A 187 -3.54 -14.95 -21.29
N TYR A 188 -3.46 -14.46 -22.50
CA TYR A 188 -2.30 -13.91 -23.22
C TYR A 188 -1.38 -12.92 -22.45
N TYR A 189 -1.67 -12.60 -21.19
CA TYR A 189 -0.89 -11.73 -20.32
C TYR A 189 -0.73 -12.36 -18.94
N PRO A 190 0.49 -12.76 -18.56
CA PRO A 190 0.73 -13.21 -17.19
C PRO A 190 0.43 -12.06 -16.21
N VAL A 191 -0.46 -12.29 -15.24
CA VAL A 191 -0.65 -11.34 -14.14
C VAL A 191 0.66 -11.30 -13.36
N ARG A 192 1.23 -10.10 -13.27
CA ARG A 192 2.45 -9.89 -12.50
C ARG A 192 2.08 -9.59 -11.06
N PHE A 193 2.61 -10.41 -10.16
CA PHE A 193 2.50 -10.17 -8.74
C PHE A 193 3.71 -9.41 -8.24
N ILE A 194 3.46 -8.35 -7.50
CA ILE A 194 4.46 -7.63 -6.75
C ILE A 194 4.11 -7.85 -5.28
N LEU A 195 4.89 -8.68 -4.61
CA LEU A 195 4.77 -8.90 -3.18
C LEU A 195 5.65 -7.87 -2.48
N HIS A 196 5.03 -6.90 -1.84
CA HIS A 196 5.75 -5.97 -1.00
C HIS A 196 5.90 -6.57 0.40
N HIS A 197 6.84 -7.49 0.54
CA HIS A 197 7.46 -7.75 1.84
C HIS A 197 8.40 -6.59 2.17
N GLN A 198 8.59 -6.28 3.44
CA GLN A 198 9.59 -5.33 3.91
C GLN A 198 11.00 -5.84 3.51
N GLY A 199 11.36 -5.59 2.27
CA GLY A 199 12.57 -6.06 1.61
C GLY A 199 12.23 -6.27 0.14
N ILE A 200 12.99 -5.64 -0.73
CA ILE A 200 12.87 -5.77 -2.19
C ILE A 200 13.14 -7.24 -2.54
N GLU A 201 12.10 -8.04 -2.72
CA GLU A 201 12.24 -9.33 -3.36
C GLU A 201 11.95 -9.16 -4.86
N PHE A 202 12.94 -9.48 -5.67
CA PHE A 202 12.85 -9.55 -7.12
C PHE A 202 11.92 -10.70 -7.54
N PRO A 203 11.28 -10.60 -8.72
CA PRO A 203 10.40 -11.65 -9.21
C PRO A 203 11.17 -12.98 -9.26
N ARG A 204 10.60 -14.02 -8.66
CA ARG A 204 11.08 -15.39 -8.89
C ARG A 204 10.84 -15.71 -10.37
N ALA A 205 11.94 -15.99 -11.06
CA ALA A 205 11.94 -16.41 -12.46
C ALA A 205 11.18 -17.74 -12.63
#